data_95744593f8750afabff459b113c767a6
#
_entry.id   95744593f8750afabff459b113c767a6
#
_cell.length_a   1.000
_cell.length_b   1.000
_cell.length_c   1.000
_cell.angle_alpha   90.00
_cell.angle_beta   90.00
_cell.angle_gamma   90.00
#
_symmetry.space_group_name_H-M   'P 1'
#
loop_
_entity.id
_entity.type
_entity.pdbx_description
1 polymer ?
#
loop_
_entity_poly.entity_id
_entity_poly.type
_entity_poly.pdbx_seq_one_letter_code
_entity_poly.pdbx_strand_id
1 'polypeptide(L)'
;MQAFINQKIKNISGAILIFLHSKQNTAEHISAIAERKQLSPSDEHGLYLTVANIKPVTLQDRFTGEELHTLKRLGMKTDDTYAMYPNLKVTFVGRSRADVSLAAYARNDYELGSALGYPDDAVLRYSQLTSQGKPPALAYLYNMITAVEKGVQLPSWLAYVDHVPSEYNLMRGRVAQSSEERARRAMEYTVRGNYQLACKLHVDFYNRVSRIMSEAEDLKALMRFHYQTQ
;
A
#
# COMPACT_ATOMS: atom_id res chain seq x y z
N MET A 1 32.56 -30.84 20.83
CA MET A 1 31.66 -29.69 21.11
C MET A 1 31.92 -28.51 20.17
N GLN A 2 33.16 -28.02 20.06
CA GLN A 2 33.52 -26.86 19.18
C GLN A 2 33.20 -27.05 17.69
N ALA A 3 33.47 -28.23 17.14
CA ALA A 3 33.18 -28.56 15.75
C ALA A 3 31.66 -28.52 15.42
N PHE A 4 30.84 -28.97 16.36
CA PHE A 4 29.38 -28.94 16.25
C PHE A 4 28.82 -27.52 16.26
N ILE A 5 29.36 -26.66 17.14
CA ILE A 5 29.00 -25.26 17.21
C ILE A 5 29.38 -24.52 15.93
N ASN A 6 30.60 -24.74 15.41
CA ASN A 6 31.06 -24.11 14.17
C ASN A 6 30.24 -24.56 12.95
N GLN A 7 29.79 -25.83 12.89
CA GLN A 7 28.90 -26.30 11.84
C GLN A 7 27.52 -25.67 11.91
N LYS A 8 26.95 -25.50 13.11
CA LYS A 8 25.66 -24.80 13.29
C LYS A 8 25.76 -23.35 12.87
N ILE A 9 26.82 -22.63 13.23
CA ILE A 9 27.05 -21.22 12.83
C ILE A 9 27.18 -21.12 11.31
N LYS A 10 27.90 -22.00 10.64
CA LYS A 10 27.99 -22.02 9.16
C LYS A 10 26.65 -22.25 8.49
N ASN A 11 25.84 -23.18 9.01
CA ASN A 11 24.50 -23.45 8.48
C ASN A 11 23.56 -22.28 8.66
N ILE A 12 23.60 -21.59 9.81
CA ILE A 12 22.80 -20.37 10.07
C ILE A 12 23.25 -19.24 9.15
N SER A 13 24.55 -19.03 9.00
CA SER A 13 25.10 -17.99 8.09
C SER A 13 24.73 -18.26 6.64
N GLY A 14 24.79 -19.53 6.19
CA GLY A 14 24.36 -19.93 4.86
C GLY A 14 22.86 -19.69 4.62
N ALA A 15 22.01 -20.05 5.59
CA ALA A 15 20.58 -19.83 5.50
C ALA A 15 20.21 -18.33 5.48
N ILE A 16 20.91 -17.49 6.27
CA ILE A 16 20.73 -16.04 6.27
C ILE A 16 21.16 -15.44 4.93
N LEU A 17 22.29 -15.87 4.36
CA LEU A 17 22.78 -15.41 3.06
C LEU A 17 21.79 -15.77 1.93
N ILE A 18 21.30 -17.00 1.90
CA ILE A 18 20.28 -17.43 0.92
C ILE A 18 19.00 -16.62 1.07
N PHE A 19 18.55 -16.36 2.29
CA PHE A 19 17.36 -15.57 2.57
C PHE A 19 17.52 -14.10 2.13
N LEU A 20 18.67 -13.48 2.40
CA LEU A 20 18.96 -12.10 1.97
C LEU A 20 19.06 -12.02 0.44
N HIS A 21 19.71 -12.99 -0.21
CA HIS A 21 19.84 -13.04 -1.67
C HIS A 21 18.49 -13.25 -2.36
N SER A 22 17.61 -14.07 -1.78
CA SER A 22 16.25 -14.27 -2.27
C SER A 22 15.40 -13.00 -2.17
N LYS A 23 15.53 -12.22 -1.09
CA LYS A 23 14.81 -10.94 -0.92
C LYS A 23 15.31 -9.86 -1.89
N GLN A 24 16.62 -9.76 -2.08
CA GLN A 24 17.21 -8.81 -3.01
C GLN A 24 16.77 -9.11 -4.44
N ASN A 25 16.80 -10.38 -4.85
CA ASN A 25 16.32 -10.83 -6.15
C ASN A 25 14.82 -10.50 -6.37
N THR A 26 14.00 -10.65 -5.33
CA THR A 26 12.58 -10.26 -5.38
C THR A 26 12.41 -8.76 -5.59
N ALA A 27 13.15 -7.93 -4.85
CA ALA A 27 13.08 -6.48 -4.98
C ALA A 27 13.47 -6.03 -6.40
N GLU A 28 14.55 -6.57 -6.96
CA GLU A 28 15.02 -6.27 -8.32
C GLU A 28 13.97 -6.62 -9.39
N HIS A 29 13.31 -7.78 -9.27
CA HIS A 29 12.25 -8.18 -10.20
C HIS A 29 11.04 -7.24 -10.13
N ILE A 30 10.64 -6.81 -8.92
CA ILE A 30 9.53 -5.87 -8.76
C ILE A 30 9.89 -4.49 -9.30
N SER A 31 11.08 -3.99 -9.01
CA SER A 31 11.55 -2.70 -9.56
C SER A 31 11.62 -2.73 -11.09
N ALA A 32 12.07 -3.83 -11.69
CA ALA A 32 12.07 -3.97 -13.16
C ALA A 32 10.65 -3.99 -13.76
N ILE A 33 9.66 -4.58 -13.08
CA ILE A 33 8.25 -4.47 -13.48
C ILE A 33 7.77 -3.02 -13.35
N ALA A 34 8.05 -2.39 -12.21
CA ALA A 34 7.62 -1.02 -11.92
C ALA A 34 8.17 0.00 -12.92
N GLU A 35 9.44 -0.12 -13.29
CA GLU A 35 10.08 0.73 -14.30
C GLU A 35 9.43 0.57 -15.68
N ARG A 36 9.22 -0.67 -16.15
CA ARG A 36 8.58 -0.93 -17.45
C ARG A 36 7.15 -0.42 -17.52
N LYS A 37 6.38 -0.57 -16.44
CA LYS A 37 4.99 -0.10 -16.34
C LYS A 37 4.87 1.37 -15.94
N GLN A 38 5.95 2.02 -15.56
CA GLN A 38 5.94 3.37 -14.99
C GLN A 38 5.00 3.46 -13.78
N LEU A 39 5.04 2.45 -12.90
CA LEU A 39 4.23 2.45 -11.70
C LEU A 39 4.61 3.61 -10.78
N SER A 40 3.62 4.16 -10.10
CA SER A 40 3.89 5.07 -8.99
C SER A 40 4.65 4.36 -7.87
N PRO A 41 5.42 5.06 -7.03
CA PRO A 41 6.08 4.45 -5.87
C PRO A 41 5.11 3.71 -4.94
N SER A 42 3.87 4.19 -4.81
CA SER A 42 2.82 3.56 -4.03
C SER A 42 2.36 2.23 -4.65
N ASP A 43 2.23 2.17 -5.97
CA ASP A 43 1.84 0.95 -6.69
C ASP A 43 2.96 -0.09 -6.68
N GLU A 44 4.22 0.34 -6.91
CA GLU A 44 5.40 -0.51 -6.73
C GLU A 44 5.45 -1.09 -5.32
N HIS A 45 5.17 -0.28 -4.30
CA HIS A 45 5.14 -0.71 -2.90
C HIS A 45 4.04 -1.73 -2.62
N GLY A 46 2.82 -1.48 -3.11
CA GLY A 46 1.71 -2.43 -2.99
C GLY A 46 2.07 -3.80 -3.58
N LEU A 47 2.68 -3.82 -4.76
CA LEU A 47 3.14 -5.04 -5.41
C LEU A 47 4.27 -5.72 -4.62
N TYR A 48 5.25 -4.96 -4.14
CA TYR A 48 6.35 -5.44 -3.32
C TYR A 48 5.87 -6.12 -2.03
N LEU A 49 4.95 -5.48 -1.30
CA LEU A 49 4.36 -6.04 -0.07
C LEU A 49 3.56 -7.32 -0.34
N THR A 50 2.88 -7.39 -1.49
CA THR A 50 2.10 -8.58 -1.87
C THR A 50 3.02 -9.75 -2.21
N VAL A 51 4.06 -9.52 -2.99
CA VAL A 51 5.07 -10.57 -3.28
C VAL A 51 5.79 -11.01 -2.01
N ALA A 52 5.98 -10.12 -1.06
CA ALA A 52 6.56 -10.41 0.25
C ALA A 52 5.62 -11.10 1.25
N ASN A 53 4.36 -11.31 0.87
CA ASN A 53 3.31 -11.87 1.73
C ASN A 53 3.00 -11.04 2.99
N ILE A 54 3.18 -9.73 2.88
CA ILE A 54 2.78 -8.74 3.92
C ILE A 54 1.37 -8.22 3.67
N LYS A 55 1.00 -8.13 2.38
CA LYS A 55 -0.32 -7.76 1.90
C LYS A 55 -0.92 -8.96 1.14
N PRO A 56 -2.21 -9.31 1.31
CA PRO A 56 -2.80 -10.47 0.66
C PRO A 56 -2.93 -10.28 -0.86
N VAL A 57 -3.45 -9.12 -1.28
CA VAL A 57 -3.71 -8.79 -2.68
C VAL A 57 -3.39 -7.33 -2.96
N THR A 58 -2.90 -7.04 -4.15
CA THR A 58 -2.82 -5.68 -4.70
C THR A 58 -3.59 -5.61 -6.01
N LEU A 59 -4.13 -4.42 -6.30
CA LEU A 59 -4.79 -4.08 -7.55
C LEU A 59 -3.86 -3.16 -8.34
N GLN A 60 -3.64 -3.45 -9.61
CA GLN A 60 -2.76 -2.72 -10.50
C GLN A 60 -3.43 -2.54 -11.86
N ASP A 61 -2.93 -1.60 -12.66
CA ASP A 61 -3.23 -1.56 -14.08
C ASP A 61 -2.82 -2.88 -14.75
N ARG A 62 -3.52 -3.25 -15.83
CA ARG A 62 -3.33 -4.53 -16.51
C ARG A 62 -1.88 -4.78 -16.90
N PHE A 63 -1.37 -5.95 -16.52
CA PHE A 63 -0.03 -6.41 -16.86
C PHE A 63 0.06 -6.97 -18.28
N THR A 64 1.23 -6.83 -18.89
CA THR A 64 1.58 -7.49 -20.16
C THR A 64 1.89 -8.98 -19.93
N GLY A 65 1.98 -9.75 -21.02
CA GLY A 65 2.30 -11.18 -20.91
C GLY A 65 3.67 -11.44 -20.25
N GLU A 66 4.67 -10.61 -20.49
CA GLU A 66 6.01 -10.75 -19.89
C GLU A 66 5.99 -10.47 -18.37
N GLU A 67 5.28 -9.43 -17.96
CA GLU A 67 5.13 -9.09 -16.54
C GLU A 67 4.35 -10.16 -15.79
N LEU A 68 3.26 -10.68 -16.39
CA LEU A 68 2.51 -11.82 -15.85
C LEU A 68 3.38 -13.06 -15.71
N HIS A 69 4.26 -13.33 -16.69
CA HIS A 69 5.21 -14.43 -16.60
C HIS A 69 6.18 -14.24 -15.43
N THR A 70 6.70 -13.03 -15.24
CA THR A 70 7.59 -12.71 -14.12
C THR A 70 6.87 -12.88 -12.78
N LEU A 71 5.64 -12.38 -12.64
CA LEU A 71 4.81 -12.55 -11.44
C LEU A 71 4.55 -14.03 -11.15
N LYS A 72 4.25 -14.82 -12.17
CA LYS A 72 4.05 -16.27 -12.02
C LYS A 72 5.30 -16.97 -11.50
N ARG A 73 6.49 -16.59 -12.00
CA ARG A 73 7.79 -17.12 -11.49
C ARG A 73 8.03 -16.77 -10.04
N LEU A 74 7.53 -15.60 -9.57
CA LEU A 74 7.53 -15.19 -8.17
C LEU A 74 6.44 -15.90 -7.33
N GLY A 75 5.71 -16.83 -7.92
CA GLY A 75 4.66 -17.60 -7.25
C GLY A 75 3.31 -16.87 -7.12
N MET A 76 3.14 -15.76 -7.85
CA MET A 76 1.91 -14.98 -7.78
C MET A 76 0.77 -15.61 -8.62
N LYS A 77 -0.45 -15.40 -8.16
CA LYS A 77 -1.70 -15.64 -8.87
C LYS A 77 -2.26 -14.31 -9.32
N THR A 78 -2.91 -14.29 -10.47
CA THR A 78 -3.49 -13.08 -11.05
C THR A 78 -4.92 -13.33 -11.54
N ASP A 79 -5.74 -12.28 -11.52
CA ASP A 79 -7.06 -12.25 -12.12
C ASP A 79 -7.32 -10.86 -12.70
N ASP A 80 -7.81 -10.81 -13.94
CA ASP A 80 -8.12 -9.55 -14.65
C ASP A 80 -9.61 -9.19 -14.55
N THR A 81 -10.40 -9.96 -13.80
CA THR A 81 -11.82 -9.69 -13.55
C THR A 81 -11.95 -8.61 -12.50
N TYR A 82 -12.82 -7.62 -12.73
CA TYR A 82 -13.21 -6.65 -11.72
C TYR A 82 -14.73 -6.52 -11.71
N ALA A 83 -15.38 -7.30 -10.86
CA ALA A 83 -16.84 -7.43 -10.87
C ALA A 83 -17.57 -6.10 -10.59
N MET A 84 -17.02 -5.23 -9.72
CA MET A 84 -17.59 -3.91 -9.43
C MET A 84 -17.53 -2.96 -10.64
N TYR A 85 -16.45 -3.04 -11.43
CA TYR A 85 -16.21 -2.15 -12.57
C TYR A 85 -15.65 -2.92 -13.76
N PRO A 86 -16.52 -3.66 -14.49
CA PRO A 86 -16.09 -4.59 -15.56
C PRO A 86 -15.34 -3.93 -16.71
N ASN A 87 -15.50 -2.62 -16.88
CA ASN A 87 -14.84 -1.84 -17.93
C ASN A 87 -13.43 -1.38 -17.57
N LEU A 88 -13.02 -1.47 -16.29
CA LEU A 88 -11.68 -1.12 -15.88
C LEU A 88 -10.71 -2.26 -16.24
N LYS A 89 -9.60 -1.88 -16.88
CA LYS A 89 -8.53 -2.80 -17.26
C LYS A 89 -7.50 -2.89 -16.13
N VAL A 90 -7.78 -3.75 -15.18
CA VAL A 90 -6.93 -3.95 -13.99
C VAL A 90 -6.56 -5.42 -13.84
N THR A 91 -5.56 -5.69 -13.01
CA THR A 91 -5.15 -7.04 -12.61
C THR A 91 -5.04 -7.09 -11.09
N PHE A 92 -5.70 -8.04 -10.48
CA PHE A 92 -5.49 -8.43 -9.08
C PHE A 92 -4.31 -9.38 -9.00
N VAL A 93 -3.40 -9.13 -8.06
CA VAL A 93 -2.19 -9.93 -7.84
C VAL A 93 -2.14 -10.36 -6.38
N GLY A 94 -1.93 -11.65 -6.12
CA GLY A 94 -1.81 -12.19 -4.77
C GLY A 94 -1.11 -13.55 -4.77
N ARG A 95 -0.76 -14.06 -3.59
CA ARG A 95 -0.15 -15.40 -3.48
C ARG A 95 -1.19 -16.51 -3.52
N SER A 96 -2.35 -16.28 -2.94
CA SER A 96 -3.46 -17.23 -2.87
C SER A 96 -4.46 -16.99 -3.98
N ARG A 97 -4.89 -18.06 -4.68
CA ARG A 97 -5.96 -17.98 -5.66
C ARG A 97 -7.28 -17.54 -5.02
N ALA A 98 -7.53 -17.99 -3.79
CA ALA A 98 -8.74 -17.64 -3.05
C ALA A 98 -8.81 -16.14 -2.76
N ASP A 99 -7.69 -15.54 -2.25
CA ASP A 99 -7.64 -14.11 -1.94
C ASP A 99 -7.80 -13.25 -3.20
N VAL A 100 -7.13 -13.63 -4.30
CA VAL A 100 -7.25 -12.96 -5.59
C VAL A 100 -8.70 -13.01 -6.09
N SER A 101 -9.36 -14.19 -6.00
CA SER A 101 -10.76 -14.32 -6.41
C SER A 101 -11.70 -13.51 -5.52
N LEU A 102 -11.49 -13.48 -4.19
CA LEU A 102 -12.27 -12.64 -3.28
C LEU A 102 -12.21 -11.16 -3.67
N ALA A 103 -11.03 -10.65 -4.00
CA ALA A 103 -10.86 -9.26 -4.44
C ALA A 103 -11.47 -9.01 -5.83
N ALA A 104 -11.23 -9.89 -6.80
CA ALA A 104 -11.71 -9.75 -8.18
C ALA A 104 -13.25 -9.78 -8.29
N TYR A 105 -13.90 -10.56 -7.44
CA TYR A 105 -15.37 -10.74 -7.42
C TYR A 105 -16.06 -9.99 -6.27
N ALA A 106 -15.38 -9.06 -5.61
CA ALA A 106 -15.98 -8.18 -4.62
C ALA A 106 -17.13 -7.36 -5.24
N ARG A 107 -18.22 -7.21 -4.51
CA ARG A 107 -19.46 -6.56 -4.97
C ARG A 107 -19.65 -5.16 -4.45
N ASN A 108 -18.84 -4.76 -3.47
CA ASN A 108 -18.89 -3.45 -2.82
C ASN A 108 -17.53 -3.11 -2.19
N ASP A 109 -17.37 -1.84 -1.80
CA ASP A 109 -16.14 -1.31 -1.20
C ASP A 109 -15.70 -2.06 0.08
N TYR A 110 -16.67 -2.56 0.86
CA TYR A 110 -16.36 -3.31 2.08
C TYR A 110 -15.71 -4.66 1.75
N GLU A 111 -16.30 -5.44 0.84
CA GLU A 111 -15.74 -6.71 0.41
C GLU A 111 -14.37 -6.53 -0.25
N LEU A 112 -14.22 -5.52 -1.10
CA LEU A 112 -12.96 -5.21 -1.76
C LEU A 112 -11.88 -4.82 -0.76
N GLY A 113 -12.15 -3.86 0.12
CA GLY A 113 -11.18 -3.39 1.10
C GLY A 113 -10.71 -4.50 2.05
N SER A 114 -11.62 -5.38 2.48
CA SER A 114 -11.31 -6.56 3.29
C SER A 114 -10.43 -7.55 2.54
N ALA A 115 -10.74 -7.84 1.25
CA ALA A 115 -9.93 -8.74 0.42
C ALA A 115 -8.53 -8.16 0.13
N LEU A 116 -8.39 -6.84 0.00
CA LEU A 116 -7.10 -6.14 -0.10
C LEU A 116 -6.32 -6.12 1.23
N GLY A 117 -6.94 -6.59 2.32
CA GLY A 117 -6.33 -6.72 3.64
C GLY A 117 -6.16 -5.38 4.36
N TYR A 118 -7.02 -4.41 4.11
CA TYR A 118 -7.04 -3.17 4.88
C TYR A 118 -7.61 -3.40 6.29
N PRO A 119 -7.28 -2.56 7.29
CA PRO A 119 -7.85 -2.67 8.63
C PRO A 119 -9.38 -2.58 8.61
N ASP A 120 -10.07 -3.44 9.37
CA ASP A 120 -11.53 -3.56 9.35
C ASP A 120 -12.25 -2.24 9.68
N ASP A 121 -11.72 -1.47 10.63
CA ASP A 121 -12.24 -0.16 11.01
C ASP A 121 -12.12 0.86 9.87
N ALA A 122 -11.02 0.83 9.12
CA ALA A 122 -10.82 1.67 7.94
C ALA A 122 -11.77 1.27 6.80
N VAL A 123 -11.91 -0.03 6.53
CA VAL A 123 -12.83 -0.57 5.51
C VAL A 123 -14.28 -0.20 5.83
N LEU A 124 -14.71 -0.40 7.06
CA LEU A 124 -16.06 -0.06 7.50
C LEU A 124 -16.34 1.44 7.34
N ARG A 125 -15.42 2.27 7.81
CA ARG A 125 -15.57 3.73 7.72
C ARG A 125 -15.57 4.22 6.29
N TYR A 126 -14.70 3.69 5.44
CA TYR A 126 -14.66 3.99 4.01
C TYR A 126 -16.00 3.67 3.35
N SER A 127 -16.51 2.45 3.53
CA SER A 127 -17.78 2.01 2.97
C SER A 127 -18.98 2.83 3.44
N GLN A 128 -19.00 3.24 4.72
CA GLN A 128 -20.03 4.13 5.25
C GLN A 128 -20.02 5.52 4.59
N LEU A 129 -18.85 6.11 4.39
CA LEU A 129 -18.72 7.42 3.77
C LEU A 129 -19.10 7.38 2.29
N THR A 130 -18.63 6.37 1.55
CA THR A 130 -18.95 6.21 0.12
C THR A 130 -20.44 5.97 -0.10
N SER A 131 -21.10 5.17 0.74
CA SER A 131 -22.55 4.96 0.67
C SER A 131 -23.37 6.23 0.92
N GLN A 132 -22.79 7.23 1.61
CA GLN A 132 -23.37 8.55 1.82
C GLN A 132 -22.99 9.57 0.73
N GLY A 133 -22.27 9.15 -0.31
CA GLY A 133 -21.74 10.05 -1.35
C GLY A 133 -20.60 10.95 -0.87
N LYS A 134 -19.99 10.65 0.29
CA LYS A 134 -18.90 11.43 0.88
C LYS A 134 -17.55 10.83 0.52
N PRO A 135 -16.63 11.59 -0.15
CA PRO A 135 -15.31 11.09 -0.52
C PRO A 135 -14.36 10.99 0.69
N PRO A 136 -14.03 9.77 1.20
CA PRO A 136 -13.24 9.61 2.42
C PRO A 136 -11.84 10.21 2.31
N ALA A 137 -11.21 10.10 1.14
CA ALA A 137 -9.88 10.65 0.88
C ALA A 137 -9.82 12.17 1.06
N LEU A 138 -10.91 12.89 0.72
CA LEU A 138 -10.96 14.35 0.85
C LEU A 138 -10.85 14.79 2.31
N ALA A 139 -11.53 14.09 3.23
CA ALA A 139 -11.43 14.38 4.66
C ALA A 139 -10.03 14.12 5.21
N TYR A 140 -9.35 13.06 4.75
CA TYR A 140 -7.97 12.78 5.10
C TYR A 140 -7.02 13.88 4.61
N LEU A 141 -7.15 14.29 3.35
CA LEU A 141 -6.37 15.39 2.77
C LEU A 141 -6.59 16.71 3.52
N TYR A 142 -7.83 17.05 3.85
CA TYR A 142 -8.15 18.24 4.63
C TYR A 142 -7.43 18.24 6.00
N ASN A 143 -7.41 17.11 6.70
CA ASN A 143 -6.68 16.99 7.96
C ASN A 143 -5.17 17.15 7.79
N MET A 144 -4.59 16.63 6.69
CA MET A 144 -3.17 16.82 6.37
C MET A 144 -2.84 18.29 6.12
N ILE A 145 -3.64 18.99 5.30
CA ILE A 145 -3.49 20.42 5.04
C ILE A 145 -3.52 21.20 6.35
N THR A 146 -4.56 20.99 7.15
CA THR A 146 -4.74 21.70 8.43
C THR A 146 -3.58 21.46 9.40
N ALA A 147 -3.03 20.24 9.45
CA ALA A 147 -1.87 19.91 10.27
C ALA A 147 -0.62 20.67 9.82
N VAL A 148 -0.32 20.64 8.53
CA VAL A 148 0.86 21.33 7.96
C VAL A 148 0.76 22.84 8.11
N GLU A 149 -0.39 23.46 7.85
CA GLU A 149 -0.62 24.90 8.04
C GLU A 149 -0.40 25.35 9.49
N LYS A 150 -0.66 24.47 10.45
CA LYS A 150 -0.40 24.73 11.89
C LYS A 150 1.01 24.33 12.34
N GLY A 151 1.91 24.02 11.39
CA GLY A 151 3.31 23.69 11.69
C GLY A 151 3.49 22.29 12.29
N VAL A 152 2.49 21.40 12.18
CA VAL A 152 2.63 20.01 12.65
C VAL A 152 3.49 19.23 11.65
N GLN A 153 4.57 18.64 12.15
CA GLN A 153 5.40 17.76 11.33
C GLN A 153 4.69 16.42 11.10
N LEU A 154 4.46 16.09 9.83
CA LEU A 154 3.86 14.82 9.47
C LEU A 154 4.85 13.66 9.72
N PRO A 155 4.44 12.58 10.39
CA PRO A 155 5.32 11.44 10.65
C PRO A 155 5.69 10.71 9.35
N SER A 156 6.94 10.26 9.25
CA SER A 156 7.48 9.61 8.05
C SER A 156 6.76 8.32 7.65
N TRP A 157 6.17 7.60 8.60
CA TRP A 157 5.41 6.39 8.32
C TRP A 157 4.13 6.63 7.51
N LEU A 158 3.63 7.89 7.43
CA LEU A 158 2.48 8.23 6.55
C LEU A 158 2.76 7.92 5.07
N ALA A 159 4.02 7.94 4.65
CA ALA A 159 4.41 7.55 3.29
C ALA A 159 4.08 6.08 2.95
N TYR A 160 3.79 5.26 3.95
CA TYR A 160 3.50 3.83 3.82
C TYR A 160 2.04 3.47 4.07
N VAL A 161 1.17 4.47 4.25
CA VAL A 161 -0.28 4.27 4.36
C VAL A 161 -0.84 4.05 2.95
N ASP A 162 -1.39 2.86 2.73
CA ASP A 162 -1.92 2.40 1.44
C ASP A 162 -3.47 2.41 1.38
N HIS A 163 -4.11 3.06 2.36
CA HIS A 163 -5.58 3.16 2.49
C HIS A 163 -5.97 4.45 3.22
N VAL A 164 -7.25 4.78 3.23
CA VAL A 164 -7.77 5.90 4.03
C VAL A 164 -8.06 5.41 5.45
N PRO A 165 -7.38 5.92 6.48
CA PRO A 165 -7.61 5.52 7.87
C PRO A 165 -9.04 5.87 8.34
N SER A 166 -9.58 5.09 9.28
CA SER A 166 -10.90 5.35 9.89
C SER A 166 -10.92 6.63 10.74
N GLU A 167 -9.80 6.92 11.39
CA GLU A 167 -9.56 8.15 12.15
C GLU A 167 -8.28 8.81 11.65
N TYR A 168 -8.30 10.12 11.47
CA TYR A 168 -7.17 10.89 10.94
C TYR A 168 -7.08 12.29 11.55
N ASN A 169 -6.98 12.35 12.87
CA ASN A 169 -6.71 13.62 13.55
C ASN A 169 -5.19 13.88 13.59
N LEU A 170 -4.63 14.31 12.46
CA LEU A 170 -3.20 14.59 12.34
C LEU A 170 -2.73 15.77 13.20
N MET A 171 -3.63 16.68 13.56
CA MET A 171 -3.35 17.77 14.52
C MET A 171 -2.93 17.26 15.90
N ARG A 172 -3.44 16.08 16.28
CA ARG A 172 -3.08 15.40 17.53
C ARG A 172 -1.99 14.34 17.32
N GLY A 173 -1.41 14.25 16.11
CA GLY A 173 -0.45 13.21 15.73
C GLY A 173 -1.05 11.81 15.72
N ARG A 174 -2.39 11.69 15.51
CA ARG A 174 -3.10 10.41 15.58
C ARG A 174 -3.79 10.07 14.27
N VAL A 175 -3.58 8.87 13.82
CA VAL A 175 -4.49 8.10 12.98
C VAL A 175 -4.97 6.89 13.77
N ALA A 176 -5.95 6.14 13.25
CA ALA A 176 -6.35 4.88 13.88
C ALA A 176 -5.14 3.98 14.11
N GLN A 177 -5.06 3.38 15.30
CA GLN A 177 -3.91 2.56 15.72
C GLN A 177 -3.64 1.42 14.73
N SER A 178 -4.69 0.77 14.22
CA SER A 178 -4.63 -0.29 13.22
C SER A 178 -3.92 0.15 11.93
N SER A 179 -4.21 1.38 11.47
CA SER A 179 -3.58 1.98 10.29
C SER A 179 -2.13 2.37 10.54
N GLU A 180 -1.81 2.90 11.71
CA GLU A 180 -0.44 3.24 12.10
C GLU A 180 0.44 1.99 12.23
N GLU A 181 -0.03 0.96 12.92
CA GLU A 181 0.71 -0.30 13.09
C GLU A 181 0.99 -0.97 11.75
N ARG A 182 -0.02 -0.98 10.85
CA ARG A 182 0.14 -1.49 9.48
C ARG A 182 1.20 -0.71 8.71
N ALA A 183 1.13 0.62 8.71
CA ALA A 183 2.07 1.47 8.00
C ALA A 183 3.49 1.33 8.55
N ARG A 184 3.68 1.29 9.87
CA ARG A 184 4.98 1.06 10.51
C ARG A 184 5.57 -0.29 10.15
N ARG A 185 4.76 -1.36 10.16
CA ARG A 185 5.19 -2.69 9.73
C ARG A 185 5.62 -2.70 8.25
N ALA A 186 4.85 -2.05 7.37
CA ALA A 186 5.19 -1.92 5.97
C ALA A 186 6.50 -1.12 5.78
N MET A 187 6.66 -0.02 6.51
CA MET A 187 7.88 0.80 6.53
C MET A 187 9.10 -0.03 6.94
N GLU A 188 9.06 -0.69 8.10
CA GLU A 188 10.18 -1.50 8.58
C GLU A 188 10.56 -2.59 7.58
N TYR A 189 9.59 -3.26 7.00
CA TYR A 189 9.84 -4.30 6.01
C TYR A 189 10.51 -3.73 4.76
N THR A 190 10.00 -2.60 4.24
CA THR A 190 10.50 -1.98 3.02
C THR A 190 11.89 -1.38 3.21
N VAL A 191 12.12 -0.67 4.31
CA VAL A 191 13.44 -0.11 4.63
C VAL A 191 14.51 -1.21 4.73
N ARG A 192 14.18 -2.36 5.32
CA ARG A 192 15.11 -3.49 5.46
C ARG A 192 15.31 -4.29 4.19
N GLY A 193 14.31 -4.39 3.32
CA GLY A 193 14.32 -5.27 2.16
C GLY A 193 14.45 -4.58 0.80
N ASN A 194 14.09 -3.29 0.71
CA ASN A 194 14.20 -2.49 -0.50
C ASN A 194 14.34 -1.00 -0.13
N TYR A 195 15.54 -0.60 0.28
CA TYR A 195 15.84 0.76 0.70
C TYR A 195 15.62 1.81 -0.41
N GLN A 196 15.87 1.45 -1.67
CA GLN A 196 15.64 2.35 -2.81
C GLN A 196 14.15 2.68 -2.94
N LEU A 197 13.27 1.69 -2.81
CA LEU A 197 11.82 1.90 -2.81
C LEU A 197 11.39 2.74 -1.61
N ALA A 198 11.97 2.52 -0.43
CA ALA A 198 11.70 3.35 0.74
C ALA A 198 12.03 4.82 0.49
N CYS A 199 13.17 5.13 -0.15
CA CYS A 199 13.54 6.49 -0.55
C CYS A 199 12.54 7.08 -1.57
N LYS A 200 12.15 6.30 -2.59
CA LYS A 200 11.14 6.73 -3.58
C LYS A 200 9.82 7.10 -2.91
N LEU A 201 9.33 6.28 -1.96
CA LEU A 201 8.09 6.53 -1.24
C LEU A 201 8.13 7.83 -0.42
N HIS A 202 9.24 8.10 0.26
CA HIS A 202 9.38 9.35 1.00
C HIS A 202 9.39 10.57 0.08
N VAL A 203 10.16 10.52 -1.01
CA VAL A 203 10.20 11.63 -1.99
C VAL A 203 8.82 11.85 -2.60
N ASP A 204 8.13 10.80 -3.03
CA ASP A 204 6.78 10.88 -3.59
C ASP A 204 5.78 11.45 -2.58
N PHE A 205 5.83 11.00 -1.32
CA PHE A 205 4.97 11.50 -0.26
C PHE A 205 5.13 13.01 -0.05
N TYR A 206 6.36 13.49 0.10
CA TYR A 206 6.61 14.91 0.30
C TYR A 206 6.27 15.76 -0.94
N ASN A 207 6.49 15.24 -2.15
CA ASN A 207 6.06 15.91 -3.39
C ASN A 207 4.53 16.00 -3.46
N ARG A 208 3.81 14.95 -3.08
CA ARG A 208 2.34 14.96 -2.99
C ARG A 208 1.85 15.95 -1.94
N VAL A 209 2.46 15.99 -0.76
CA VAL A 209 2.12 16.98 0.28
C VAL A 209 2.32 18.40 -0.23
N SER A 210 3.44 18.69 -0.88
CA SER A 210 3.71 20.02 -1.47
C SER A 210 2.67 20.42 -2.51
N ARG A 211 2.27 19.48 -3.39
CA ARG A 211 1.21 19.74 -4.38
C ARG A 211 -0.15 19.97 -3.71
N ILE A 212 -0.52 19.13 -2.74
CA ILE A 212 -1.75 19.29 -1.96
C ILE A 212 -1.79 20.66 -1.28
N MET A 213 -0.65 21.13 -0.75
CA MET A 213 -0.57 22.45 -0.14
C MET A 213 -0.74 23.59 -1.15
N SER A 214 -0.26 23.43 -2.40
CA SER A 214 -0.49 24.44 -3.45
C SER A 214 -1.95 24.52 -3.90
N GLU A 215 -2.73 23.45 -3.73
CA GLU A 215 -4.16 23.35 -4.06
C GLU A 215 -5.07 23.47 -2.82
N ALA A 216 -4.52 23.87 -1.67
CA ALA A 216 -5.19 23.77 -0.37
C ALA A 216 -6.55 24.50 -0.31
N GLU A 217 -6.67 25.68 -0.91
CA GLU A 217 -7.94 26.44 -0.87
C GLU A 217 -9.04 25.76 -1.69
N ASP A 218 -8.70 25.20 -2.85
CA ASP A 218 -9.68 24.47 -3.68
C ASP A 218 -10.14 23.19 -2.96
N LEU A 219 -9.22 22.45 -2.32
CA LEU A 219 -9.55 21.27 -1.54
C LEU A 219 -10.41 21.58 -0.31
N LYS A 220 -10.16 22.71 0.36
CA LYS A 220 -11.02 23.21 1.46
C LYS A 220 -12.41 23.62 0.96
N ALA A 221 -12.50 24.19 -0.23
CA ALA A 221 -13.79 24.52 -0.84
C ALA A 221 -14.59 23.25 -1.16
N LEU A 222 -13.96 22.24 -1.75
CA LEU A 222 -14.55 20.91 -1.99
C LEU A 222 -14.99 20.23 -0.68
N MET A 223 -14.18 20.35 0.38
CA MET A 223 -14.53 19.79 1.69
C MET A 223 -15.78 20.45 2.25
N ARG A 224 -15.89 21.78 2.18
CA ARG A 224 -17.11 22.51 2.58
C ARG A 224 -18.33 22.04 1.81
N PHE A 225 -18.20 21.87 0.49
CA PHE A 225 -19.30 21.37 -0.34
C PHE A 225 -19.77 19.97 0.09
N HIS A 226 -18.85 19.03 0.33
CA HIS A 226 -19.22 17.64 0.60
C HIS A 226 -19.60 17.34 2.06
N TYR A 227 -19.12 18.11 3.04
CA TYR A 227 -19.22 17.74 4.45
C TYR A 227 -19.97 18.77 5.33
N GLN A 228 -20.19 19.99 4.84
CA GLN A 228 -20.89 21.04 5.61
C GLN A 228 -22.33 21.31 5.13
N THR A 229 -22.74 20.74 4.01
CA THR A 229 -24.12 20.84 3.48
C THR A 229 -25.04 19.79 4.12
N GLN A 230 -25.12 19.80 5.45
CA GLN A 230 -26.15 19.04 6.20
C GLN A 230 -26.78 19.94 7.22
#